data_3519bfa2621da5ac4bb9c6925aa269a3
#
_entry.id   3519bfa2621da5ac4bb9c6925aa269a3
#
_cell.length_a   1.000
_cell.length_b   1.000
_cell.length_c   1.000
_cell.angle_alpha   90.00
_cell.angle_beta   90.00
_cell.angle_gamma   90.00
#
_symmetry.space_group_name_H-M   'P 1'
#
loop_
_entity.id
_entity.type
_entity.pdbx_description
1 polymer ?
#
loop_
_entity_poly.entity_id
_entity_poly.type
_entity_poly.pdbx_seq_one_letter_code
_entity_poly.pdbx_strand_id
1 'polypeptide(L)'
;MKILIFYASYGGGHLNAAKSINEYIKNNYKDCDVELIDCMKYVNPAIEKITTAAYREMAKKAPWAWGRIYSDSQKGVLAHISSRSNKILAIKLLKLLREKQPDLIISTHPFGSQMCSYLKRKGKISSKI
;
A
#
# COMPACT_ATOMS: atom_id res chain seq x y z
N MET A 1 -10.88 14.40 12.13
CA MET A 1 -9.66 14.15 11.30
C MET A 1 -9.93 12.96 10.41
N LYS A 2 -9.66 13.08 9.09
CA LYS A 2 -9.81 11.97 8.13
C LYS A 2 -8.50 11.20 7.97
N ILE A 3 -8.54 9.88 8.18
CA ILE A 3 -7.37 9.01 8.12
C ILE A 3 -7.61 7.91 7.09
N LEU A 4 -6.69 7.75 6.13
CA LEU A 4 -6.67 6.59 5.26
C LEU A 4 -5.56 5.62 5.70
N ILE A 5 -5.90 4.34 5.85
CA ILE A 5 -4.94 3.29 6.14
C ILE A 5 -4.79 2.42 4.90
N PHE A 6 -3.64 2.52 4.23
CA PHE A 6 -3.31 1.70 3.08
C PHE A 6 -2.68 0.39 3.50
N TYR A 7 -3.19 -0.70 2.95
CA TYR A 7 -2.62 -2.04 3.05
C TYR A 7 -2.54 -2.70 1.68
N ALA A 8 -1.96 -3.88 1.62
CA ALA A 8 -2.03 -4.76 0.46
C ALA A 8 -2.34 -6.18 0.94
N SER A 9 -3.11 -6.93 0.16
CA SER A 9 -3.62 -8.26 0.53
C SER A 9 -2.58 -9.39 0.51
N TYR A 10 -1.28 -9.05 0.41
CA TYR A 10 -0.21 -10.03 0.44
C TYR A 10 -0.04 -10.65 1.83
N GLY A 11 -0.27 -11.96 1.94
CA GLY A 11 0.05 -12.74 3.12
C GLY A 11 -0.75 -12.45 4.41
N GLY A 12 -1.70 -11.52 4.38
CA GLY A 12 -2.57 -11.19 5.52
C GLY A 12 -1.95 -10.33 6.62
N GLY A 13 -0.62 -10.30 6.78
CA GLY A 13 0.05 -9.52 7.83
C GLY A 13 -0.23 -8.01 7.73
N HIS A 14 -0.14 -7.47 6.55
CA HIS A 14 -0.41 -6.04 6.28
C HIS A 14 -1.87 -5.65 6.57
N LEU A 15 -2.81 -6.52 6.21
CA LEU A 15 -4.23 -6.32 6.51
C LEU A 15 -4.50 -6.38 8.01
N ASN A 16 -3.91 -7.36 8.72
CA ASN A 16 -4.10 -7.48 10.17
C ASN A 16 -3.50 -6.26 10.90
N ALA A 17 -2.32 -5.82 10.52
CA ALA A 17 -1.74 -4.58 11.06
C ALA A 17 -2.65 -3.37 10.82
N ALA A 18 -3.18 -3.22 9.59
CA ALA A 18 -4.11 -2.13 9.27
C ALA A 18 -5.41 -2.19 10.11
N LYS A 19 -5.96 -3.39 10.32
CA LYS A 19 -7.14 -3.59 11.17
C LYS A 19 -6.85 -3.22 12.63
N SER A 20 -5.74 -3.67 13.18
CA SER A 20 -5.36 -3.35 14.57
C SER A 20 -5.18 -1.84 14.78
N ILE A 21 -4.55 -1.14 13.83
CA ILE A 21 -4.42 0.32 13.87
C ILE A 21 -5.80 0.99 13.82
N ASN A 22 -6.67 0.54 12.92
CA ASN A 22 -8.03 1.07 12.79
C ASN A 22 -8.84 0.89 14.08
N GLU A 23 -8.80 -0.30 14.68
CA GLU A 23 -9.49 -0.59 15.96
C GLU A 23 -8.95 0.30 17.08
N TYR A 24 -7.64 0.44 17.17
CA TYR A 24 -7.03 1.33 18.17
C TYR A 24 -7.49 2.76 18.00
N ILE A 25 -7.48 3.30 16.77
CA ILE A 25 -7.92 4.67 16.53
C ILE A 25 -9.40 4.84 16.87
N LYS A 26 -10.26 3.94 16.43
CA LYS A 26 -11.71 4.01 16.71
C LYS A 26 -12.04 3.94 18.19
N ASN A 27 -11.29 3.17 18.96
CA ASN A 27 -11.52 3.03 20.39
C ASN A 27 -11.03 4.25 21.20
N ASN A 28 -9.97 4.92 20.74
CA ASN A 28 -9.32 5.97 21.52
C ASN A 28 -9.57 7.39 20.98
N TYR A 29 -9.98 7.56 19.72
CA TYR A 29 -10.12 8.86 19.04
C TYR A 29 -11.47 8.96 18.32
N LYS A 30 -12.50 9.39 19.05
CA LYS A 30 -13.89 9.42 18.54
C LYS A 30 -14.12 10.38 17.37
N ASP A 31 -13.30 11.44 17.26
CA ASP A 31 -13.39 12.45 16.20
C ASP A 31 -12.59 12.11 14.94
N CYS A 32 -12.10 10.87 14.83
CA CYS A 32 -11.37 10.40 13.67
C CYS A 32 -12.26 9.53 12.77
N ASP A 33 -12.34 9.92 11.50
CA ASP A 33 -12.93 9.11 10.42
C ASP A 33 -11.83 8.29 9.76
N VAL A 34 -11.90 6.96 9.87
CA VAL A 34 -10.84 6.05 9.43
C VAL A 34 -11.38 5.10 8.39
N GLU A 35 -10.71 5.06 7.24
CA GLU A 35 -11.03 4.15 6.13
C GLU A 35 -9.81 3.27 5.78
N LEU A 36 -10.03 1.96 5.63
CA LEU A 36 -9.04 0.99 5.19
C LEU A 36 -9.16 0.76 3.68
N ILE A 37 -8.05 0.87 2.98
CA ILE A 37 -8.03 0.71 1.51
C ILE A 37 -6.90 -0.22 1.10
N ASP A 38 -7.26 -1.28 0.36
CA ASP A 38 -6.27 -2.09 -0.36
C ASP A 38 -5.75 -1.30 -1.55
N CYS A 39 -4.55 -0.73 -1.40
CA CYS A 39 -3.96 0.15 -2.40
C CYS A 39 -3.63 -0.56 -3.71
N MET A 40 -3.24 -1.86 -3.66
CA MET A 40 -2.95 -2.65 -4.86
C MET A 40 -4.22 -2.96 -5.63
N LYS A 41 -5.25 -3.43 -4.93
CA LYS A 41 -6.55 -3.72 -5.52
C LYS A 41 -7.18 -2.47 -6.14
N TYR A 42 -7.03 -1.33 -5.50
CA TYR A 42 -7.55 -0.06 -6.03
C TYR A 42 -6.84 0.38 -7.31
N VAL A 43 -5.50 0.37 -7.35
CA VAL A 43 -4.77 0.87 -8.51
C VAL A 43 -4.71 -0.12 -9.66
N ASN A 44 -4.65 -1.42 -9.40
CA ASN A 44 -4.62 -2.46 -10.42
C ASN A 44 -5.15 -3.82 -9.91
N PRO A 45 -6.48 -4.05 -9.97
CA PRO A 45 -7.10 -5.29 -9.49
C PRO A 45 -6.58 -6.55 -10.19
N ALA A 46 -6.18 -6.47 -11.45
CA ALA A 46 -5.68 -7.62 -12.20
C ALA A 46 -4.29 -8.04 -11.71
N ILE A 47 -3.37 -7.07 -11.52
CA ILE A 47 -2.05 -7.34 -10.96
C ILE A 47 -2.17 -7.84 -9.52
N GLU A 48 -3.07 -7.26 -8.71
CA GLU A 48 -3.31 -7.73 -7.35
C GLU A 48 -3.68 -9.20 -7.33
N LYS A 49 -4.63 -9.62 -8.15
CA LYS A 49 -5.12 -11.01 -8.24
C LYS A 49 -4.00 -11.99 -8.60
N ILE A 50 -3.20 -11.66 -9.62
CA ILE A 50 -2.10 -12.48 -10.10
C ILE A 50 -0.99 -12.57 -9.04
N THR A 51 -0.59 -11.46 -8.46
CA THR A 51 0.50 -11.40 -7.49
C THR A 51 0.13 -12.06 -6.17
N THR A 52 -1.12 -11.90 -5.71
CA THR A 52 -1.62 -12.56 -4.50
C THR A 52 -1.70 -14.07 -4.69
N ALA A 53 -2.16 -14.55 -5.84
CA ALA A 53 -2.19 -15.98 -6.16
C ALA A 53 -0.76 -16.56 -6.23
N ALA A 54 0.15 -15.91 -6.94
CA ALA A 54 1.55 -16.32 -7.03
C ALA A 54 2.24 -16.34 -5.65
N TYR A 55 1.98 -15.33 -4.81
CA TYR A 55 2.48 -15.30 -3.44
C TYR A 55 2.00 -16.50 -2.63
N ARG A 56 0.70 -16.80 -2.66
CA ARG A 56 0.12 -17.93 -1.90
C ARG A 56 0.73 -19.27 -2.30
N GLU A 57 0.91 -19.49 -3.60
CA GLU A 57 1.52 -20.73 -4.10
C GLU A 57 3.00 -20.82 -3.71
N MET A 58 3.74 -19.73 -3.84
CA MET A 58 5.16 -19.67 -3.47
C MET A 58 5.37 -19.82 -1.96
N ALA A 59 4.55 -19.17 -1.14
CA ALA A 59 4.64 -19.28 0.32
C ALA A 59 4.40 -20.70 0.82
N LYS A 60 3.56 -21.48 0.10
CA LYS A 60 3.28 -22.87 0.43
C LYS A 60 4.37 -23.83 -0.06
N LYS A 61 4.84 -23.67 -1.31
CA LYS A 61 5.68 -24.63 -2.02
C LYS A 61 7.18 -24.31 -1.96
N ALA A 62 7.54 -23.05 -1.87
CA ALA A 62 8.94 -22.59 -1.93
C ALA A 62 9.14 -21.26 -1.17
N PRO A 63 9.01 -21.21 0.15
CA PRO A 63 9.13 -19.97 0.92
C PRO A 63 10.50 -19.30 0.77
N TRP A 64 11.57 -20.07 0.53
CA TRP A 64 12.91 -19.56 0.24
C TRP A 64 12.98 -18.73 -1.06
N ALA A 65 12.20 -19.11 -2.08
CA ALA A 65 12.14 -18.41 -3.36
C ALA A 65 11.53 -17.01 -3.19
N TRP A 66 10.53 -16.86 -2.32
CA TRP A 66 9.98 -15.55 -2.00
C TRP A 66 10.99 -14.62 -1.33
N GLY A 67 11.76 -15.12 -0.36
CA GLY A 67 12.84 -14.36 0.28
C GLY A 67 13.86 -13.84 -0.73
N ARG A 68 14.23 -14.65 -1.72
CA ARG A 68 15.16 -14.27 -2.77
C ARG A 68 14.59 -13.20 -3.72
N ILE A 69 13.35 -13.39 -4.19
CA ILE A 69 12.63 -12.39 -5.01
C ILE A 69 12.50 -11.07 -4.26
N TYR A 70 12.15 -11.12 -2.97
CA TYR A 70 12.04 -9.93 -2.13
C TYR A 70 13.38 -9.20 -2.01
N SER A 71 14.47 -9.93 -1.72
CA SER A 71 15.82 -9.35 -1.65
C SER A 71 16.25 -8.73 -2.97
N ASP A 72 16.03 -9.41 -4.08
CA ASP A 72 16.44 -8.96 -5.41
C ASP A 72 15.59 -7.77 -5.91
N SER A 73 14.32 -7.70 -5.52
CA SER A 73 13.45 -6.56 -5.83
C SER A 73 13.87 -5.25 -5.17
N GLN A 74 14.69 -5.31 -4.12
CA GLN A 74 15.24 -4.13 -3.45
C GLN A 74 16.50 -3.57 -4.14
N LYS A 75 17.08 -4.30 -5.09
CA LYS A 75 18.38 -3.99 -5.70
C LYS A 75 18.31 -3.99 -7.22
N GLY A 76 19.13 -3.14 -7.85
CA GLY A 76 19.41 -3.17 -9.28
C GLY A 76 18.24 -2.78 -10.20
N VAL A 77 18.17 -3.45 -11.37
CA VAL A 77 17.19 -3.14 -12.46
C VAL A 77 15.75 -3.34 -12.01
N LEU A 78 15.47 -4.37 -11.21
CA LEU A 78 14.11 -4.65 -10.68
C LEU A 78 13.62 -3.54 -9.77
N ALA A 79 14.46 -2.96 -8.93
CA ALA A 79 14.13 -1.81 -8.10
C ALA A 79 13.76 -0.58 -8.97
N HIS A 80 14.47 -0.39 -10.09
CA HIS A 80 14.23 0.74 -11.00
C HIS A 80 12.91 0.58 -11.78
N ILE A 81 12.61 -0.62 -12.26
CA ILE A 81 11.33 -0.95 -12.93
C ILE A 81 10.17 -0.79 -11.95
N SER A 82 10.31 -1.31 -10.74
CA SER A 82 9.31 -1.15 -9.67
C SER A 82 9.04 0.33 -9.37
N SER A 83 10.08 1.15 -9.27
CA SER A 83 9.96 2.59 -9.05
C SER A 83 9.19 3.32 -10.17
N ARG A 84 9.45 2.96 -11.44
CA ARG A 84 8.70 3.54 -12.59
C ARG A 84 7.24 3.11 -12.59
N SER A 85 6.96 1.84 -12.39
CA SER A 85 5.60 1.32 -12.28
C SER A 85 4.84 1.99 -11.14
N ASN A 86 5.46 2.17 -9.99
CA ASN A 86 4.86 2.84 -8.84
C ASN A 86 4.53 4.31 -9.14
N LYS A 87 5.32 5.01 -9.96
CA LYS A 87 5.02 6.39 -10.38
C LYS A 87 3.75 6.45 -11.24
N ILE A 88 3.58 5.53 -12.18
CA ILE A 88 2.38 5.45 -13.04
C ILE A 88 1.16 5.11 -12.19
N LEU A 89 1.28 4.14 -11.29
CA LEU A 89 0.19 3.73 -10.41
C LEU A 89 -0.17 4.80 -9.38
N ALA A 90 0.79 5.62 -8.96
CA ALA A 90 0.55 6.76 -8.08
C ALA A 90 -0.44 7.78 -8.68
N ILE A 91 -0.47 7.93 -10.00
CA ILE A 91 -1.44 8.83 -10.67
C ILE A 91 -2.87 8.33 -10.48
N LYS A 92 -3.09 7.02 -10.52
CA LYS A 92 -4.42 6.43 -10.23
C LYS A 92 -4.82 6.67 -8.78
N LEU A 93 -3.86 6.51 -7.86
CA LEU A 93 -4.10 6.76 -6.44
C LEU A 93 -4.41 8.24 -6.16
N LEU A 94 -3.87 9.16 -6.96
CA LEU A 94 -4.11 10.60 -6.81
C LEU A 94 -5.60 10.95 -6.92
N LYS A 95 -6.36 10.26 -7.79
CA LYS A 95 -7.81 10.48 -7.91
C LYS A 95 -8.50 10.21 -6.57
N LEU A 96 -8.22 9.07 -5.95
CA LEU A 96 -8.75 8.70 -4.64
C LEU A 96 -8.37 9.74 -3.57
N LEU A 97 -7.10 10.15 -3.53
CA LEU A 97 -6.62 11.09 -2.52
C LEU A 97 -7.25 12.48 -2.67
N ARG A 98 -7.52 12.91 -3.90
CA ARG A 98 -8.24 14.17 -4.17
C ARG A 98 -9.72 14.10 -3.79
N GLU A 99 -10.34 12.95 -3.98
CA GLU A 99 -11.74 12.72 -3.60
C GLU A 99 -11.90 12.65 -2.08
N LYS A 100 -11.06 11.88 -1.43
CA LYS A 100 -11.12 11.64 0.03
C LYS A 100 -10.55 12.79 0.86
N GLN A 101 -9.54 13.48 0.35
CA GLN A 101 -8.81 14.56 1.04
C GLN A 101 -8.40 14.20 2.48
N PRO A 102 -7.62 13.12 2.69
CA PRO A 102 -7.24 12.70 4.03
C PRO A 102 -6.24 13.69 4.65
N ASP A 103 -6.37 13.90 5.95
CA ASP A 103 -5.40 14.65 6.77
C ASP A 103 -4.13 13.83 7.00
N LEU A 104 -4.32 12.51 7.24
CA LEU A 104 -3.26 11.55 7.54
C LEU A 104 -3.41 10.29 6.69
N ILE A 105 -2.28 9.82 6.17
CA ILE A 105 -2.17 8.54 5.47
C ILE A 105 -1.23 7.65 6.27
N ILE A 106 -1.72 6.49 6.69
CA ILE A 106 -0.91 5.43 7.30
C ILE A 106 -0.77 4.31 6.28
N SER A 107 0.40 3.73 6.15
CA SER A 107 0.61 2.62 5.22
C SER A 107 1.29 1.45 5.93
N THR A 108 0.67 0.28 5.91
CA THR A 108 1.23 -0.96 6.43
C THR A 108 2.02 -1.74 5.36
N HIS A 109 2.02 -1.26 4.11
CA HIS A 109 2.75 -1.87 3.01
C HIS A 109 3.60 -0.83 2.26
N PRO A 110 4.86 -1.12 1.90
CA PRO A 110 5.77 -0.18 1.24
C PRO A 110 5.23 0.43 -0.05
N PHE A 111 4.41 -0.29 -0.79
CA PHE A 111 3.81 0.16 -2.04
C PHE A 111 2.96 1.43 -1.86
N GLY A 112 2.11 1.46 -0.85
CA GLY A 112 1.31 2.66 -0.51
C GLY A 112 2.19 3.85 -0.14
N SER A 113 3.19 3.63 0.74
CA SER A 113 4.13 4.68 1.16
C SER A 113 4.91 5.26 -0.02
N GLN A 114 5.40 4.43 -0.95
CA GLN A 114 6.17 4.87 -2.11
C GLN A 114 5.33 5.75 -3.04
N MET A 115 4.09 5.34 -3.34
CA MET A 115 3.18 6.11 -4.18
C MET A 115 2.83 7.46 -3.55
N CYS A 116 2.46 7.46 -2.27
CA CYS A 116 2.11 8.69 -1.55
C CYS A 116 3.30 9.64 -1.41
N SER A 117 4.49 9.12 -1.09
CA SER A 117 5.72 9.91 -1.03
C SER A 117 6.08 10.53 -2.37
N TYR A 118 5.89 9.81 -3.47
CA TYR A 118 6.06 10.37 -4.81
C TYR A 118 5.10 11.53 -5.06
N LEU A 119 3.81 11.36 -4.78
CA LEU A 119 2.80 12.40 -4.97
C LEU A 119 3.06 13.63 -4.10
N LYS A 120 3.49 13.42 -2.85
CA LYS A 120 3.84 14.50 -1.93
C LYS A 120 5.05 15.30 -2.43
N ARG A 121 6.14 14.64 -2.86
CA ARG A 121 7.30 15.31 -3.46
C ARG A 121 6.95 16.10 -4.73
N LYS A 122 5.89 15.73 -5.44
CA LYS A 122 5.36 16.45 -6.60
C LYS A 122 4.36 17.55 -6.25
N GLY A 123 4.14 17.83 -4.97
CA GLY A 123 3.18 18.83 -4.51
C GLY A 123 1.72 18.51 -4.87
N LYS A 124 1.38 17.22 -5.09
CA LYS A 124 0.04 16.81 -5.52
C LYS A 124 -0.91 16.52 -4.36
N ILE A 125 -0.37 16.28 -3.17
CA ILE A 125 -1.10 16.04 -1.92
C ILE A 125 -0.42 16.76 -0.76
N SER A 126 -1.23 17.22 0.21
CA SER A 126 -0.79 17.90 1.45
C SER A 126 -0.79 16.97 2.67
N SER A 127 -1.52 15.85 2.60
CA SER A 127 -1.67 14.88 3.69
C SER A 127 -0.35 14.55 4.38
N LYS A 128 -0.38 14.35 5.70
CA LYS A 128 0.73 13.71 6.43
C LYS A 128 0.82 12.23 6.01
N ILE A 129 2.05 11.68 5.95
CA ILE A 129 2.31 10.27 5.61
C ILE A 129 3.19 9.69 6.69
#